data_c41e89b4453c1ffa56458081cf14b227
#
_entry.id   c41e89b4453c1ffa56458081cf14b227
#
_cell.length_a   1.000
_cell.length_b   1.000
_cell.length_c   1.000
_cell.angle_alpha   90.00
_cell.angle_beta   90.00
_cell.angle_gamma   90.00
#
_symmetry.space_group_name_H-M   'P 1'
#
loop_
_entity.id
_entity.type
_entity.pdbx_description
1 polymer ?
#
loop_
_entity_poly.entity_id
_entity_poly.type
_entity_poly.pdbx_seq_one_letter_code
_entity_poly.pdbx_strand_id
1 'polypeptide(L)'
;SSSTVSRTFVHASATKLRELQERDLSSEDVVALVFDGKLFADTTMVVALGITAQGNKRFLGFVETDTENEKVLVAFLRSLLDRGLDISAGILVIVDGAKGLRAAVRTAFKRRAAVQRCQWHKRENVLSYLSKGEQPLYRRRLQHAYNRPTYQEAKRELDKLRAELDDRNQSAAASLAEGLEETLTLHRLGVYGVLGASLKTTNSLESVNALVEERCAKVDHWKNSSQRQRWLATALLDIEPRLRRIKGYRHLPELRTALQKDLGSEGGTSTESTRRAA
;
A
#
# COMPACT_ATOMS: atom_id res chain seq x y z
N SER A 1 -19.04 -11.00 37.58
CA SER A 1 -17.64 -11.25 37.96
C SER A 1 -16.69 -10.80 36.85
N SER A 2 -15.43 -10.51 37.12
CA SER A 2 -14.42 -10.12 36.12
C SER A 2 -14.25 -11.20 35.03
N SER A 3 -14.41 -12.47 35.38
CA SER A 3 -14.36 -13.60 34.44
C SER A 3 -15.51 -13.60 33.44
N THR A 4 -16.70 -13.12 33.82
CA THR A 4 -17.86 -13.00 32.91
C THR A 4 -17.62 -11.87 31.91
N VAL A 5 -17.15 -10.71 32.36
CA VAL A 5 -16.82 -9.56 31.50
C VAL A 5 -15.74 -9.96 30.48
N SER A 6 -14.69 -10.65 30.93
CA SER A 6 -13.62 -11.13 30.05
C SER A 6 -14.14 -12.09 28.95
N ARG A 7 -15.00 -13.06 29.31
CA ARG A 7 -15.60 -13.99 28.35
C ARG A 7 -16.50 -13.30 27.34
N THR A 8 -17.35 -12.37 27.78
CA THR A 8 -18.21 -11.58 26.91
C THR A 8 -17.39 -10.75 25.93
N PHE A 9 -16.30 -10.11 26.39
CA PHE A 9 -15.39 -9.36 25.52
C PHE A 9 -14.70 -10.25 24.49
N VAL A 10 -14.22 -11.42 24.91
CA VAL A 10 -13.59 -12.40 23.98
C VAL A 10 -14.57 -12.83 22.90
N HIS A 11 -15.83 -13.13 23.26
CA HIS A 11 -16.85 -13.52 22.30
C HIS A 11 -17.20 -12.39 21.33
N ALA A 12 -17.46 -11.19 21.84
CA ALA A 12 -17.80 -10.03 21.01
C ALA A 12 -16.66 -9.65 20.04
N SER A 13 -15.40 -9.64 20.53
CA SER A 13 -14.25 -9.33 19.69
C SER A 13 -13.92 -10.43 18.68
N ALA A 14 -14.21 -11.70 18.98
CA ALA A 14 -14.09 -12.79 18.01
C ALA A 14 -15.12 -12.66 16.86
N THR A 15 -16.33 -12.18 17.17
CA THR A 15 -17.33 -11.85 16.14
C THR A 15 -16.83 -10.73 15.22
N LYS A 16 -16.22 -9.67 15.79
CA LYS A 16 -15.62 -8.57 15.01
C LYS A 16 -14.46 -9.04 14.13
N LEU A 17 -13.64 -9.96 14.63
CA LEU A 17 -12.56 -10.55 13.82
C LEU A 17 -13.13 -11.31 12.61
N ARG A 18 -14.15 -12.15 12.83
CA ARG A 18 -14.82 -12.88 11.74
C ARG A 18 -15.49 -11.92 10.75
N GLU A 19 -16.23 -10.91 11.24
CA GLU A 19 -16.85 -9.87 10.40
C GLU A 19 -15.85 -9.26 9.42
N LEU A 20 -14.63 -8.94 9.87
CA LEU A 20 -13.61 -8.36 9.01
C LEU A 20 -12.95 -9.37 8.08
N GLN A 21 -12.64 -10.58 8.58
CA GLN A 21 -11.92 -11.60 7.81
C GLN A 21 -12.79 -12.34 6.78
N GLU A 22 -14.12 -12.42 7.04
CA GLU A 22 -15.09 -13.09 6.17
C GLU A 22 -15.96 -12.09 5.38
N ARG A 23 -15.68 -10.79 5.49
CA ARG A 23 -16.42 -9.74 4.78
C ARG A 23 -16.49 -10.06 3.28
N ASP A 24 -17.69 -10.10 2.72
CA ASP A 24 -17.91 -10.15 1.28
C ASP A 24 -17.43 -8.84 0.64
N LEU A 25 -16.58 -8.93 -0.37
CA LEU A 25 -16.00 -7.81 -1.09
C LEU A 25 -16.61 -7.61 -2.48
N SER A 26 -17.54 -8.46 -2.90
CA SER A 26 -18.13 -8.44 -4.24
C SER A 26 -18.91 -7.15 -4.54
N SER A 27 -19.47 -6.52 -3.50
CA SER A 27 -20.18 -5.23 -3.61
C SER A 27 -19.27 -4.00 -3.49
N GLU A 28 -17.99 -4.19 -3.14
CA GLU A 28 -17.04 -3.10 -2.95
C GLU A 28 -16.32 -2.78 -4.26
N ASP A 29 -16.69 -1.67 -4.89
CA ASP A 29 -16.04 -1.20 -6.12
C ASP A 29 -14.67 -0.56 -5.81
N VAL A 30 -13.67 -1.39 -5.53
CA VAL A 30 -12.33 -0.96 -5.12
C VAL A 30 -11.48 -0.59 -6.33
N VAL A 31 -10.85 0.58 -6.31
CA VAL A 31 -9.95 1.10 -7.37
C VAL A 31 -8.49 1.07 -6.95
N ALA A 32 -8.23 1.24 -5.65
CA ALA A 32 -6.87 1.21 -5.12
C ALA A 32 -6.82 0.46 -3.79
N LEU A 33 -5.67 -0.19 -3.55
CA LEU A 33 -5.33 -0.85 -2.29
C LEU A 33 -4.13 -0.16 -1.68
N VAL A 34 -4.16 0.05 -0.37
CA VAL A 34 -3.01 0.50 0.40
C VAL A 34 -2.64 -0.60 1.37
N PHE A 35 -1.40 -1.02 1.33
CA PHE A 35 -0.83 -1.98 2.28
C PHE A 35 0.27 -1.31 3.09
N ASP A 36 0.27 -1.58 4.37
CA ASP A 36 1.33 -1.16 5.28
C ASP A 36 1.52 -2.23 6.34
N GLY A 37 2.77 -2.58 6.60
CA GLY A 37 3.17 -3.49 7.65
C GLY A 37 3.52 -2.71 8.91
N LYS A 38 2.85 -3.01 10.02
CA LYS A 38 3.13 -2.38 11.30
C LYS A 38 3.45 -3.40 12.36
N LEU A 39 4.47 -3.10 13.17
CA LEU A 39 4.70 -3.83 14.41
C LEU A 39 3.53 -3.55 15.37
N PHE A 40 2.79 -4.61 15.70
CA PHE A 40 1.69 -4.58 16.64
C PHE A 40 1.97 -5.57 17.78
N ALA A 41 2.21 -5.05 18.96
CA ALA A 41 2.86 -5.78 20.05
C ALA A 41 4.27 -6.25 19.64
N ASP A 42 4.45 -7.54 19.44
CA ASP A 42 5.71 -8.20 19.07
C ASP A 42 5.70 -8.86 17.68
N THR A 43 4.64 -8.66 16.90
CA THR A 43 4.48 -9.23 15.56
C THR A 43 4.12 -8.15 14.52
N THR A 44 4.42 -8.42 13.26
CA THR A 44 4.02 -7.54 12.17
C THR A 44 2.60 -7.87 11.71
N MET A 45 1.75 -6.85 11.65
CA MET A 45 0.42 -6.92 11.05
C MET A 45 0.43 -6.17 9.72
N VAL A 46 0.13 -6.86 8.62
CA VAL A 46 -0.04 -6.24 7.31
C VAL A 46 -1.53 -6.00 7.08
N VAL A 47 -1.93 -4.74 7.02
CA VAL A 47 -3.33 -4.32 6.85
C VAL A 47 -3.59 -3.97 5.39
N ALA A 48 -4.73 -4.43 4.85
CA ALA A 48 -5.26 -4.06 3.54
C ALA A 48 -6.37 -3.02 3.68
N LEU A 49 -6.14 -1.82 3.16
CA LEU A 49 -7.12 -0.73 3.06
C LEU A 49 -7.52 -0.54 1.61
N GLY A 50 -8.78 -0.79 1.28
CA GLY A 50 -9.38 -0.50 -0.03
C GLY A 50 -9.85 0.95 -0.13
N ILE A 51 -9.65 1.54 -1.30
CA ILE A 51 -10.23 2.83 -1.70
C ILE A 51 -11.27 2.55 -2.77
N THR A 52 -12.53 2.79 -2.47
CA THR A 52 -13.63 2.57 -3.42
C THR A 52 -13.69 3.65 -4.49
N ALA A 53 -14.39 3.41 -5.59
CA ALA A 53 -14.61 4.40 -6.67
C ALA A 53 -15.26 5.70 -6.16
N GLN A 54 -15.98 5.65 -5.04
CA GLN A 54 -16.58 6.82 -4.38
C GLN A 54 -15.59 7.53 -3.43
N GLY A 55 -14.35 7.00 -3.31
CA GLY A 55 -13.30 7.54 -2.43
C GLY A 55 -13.39 7.14 -0.97
N ASN A 56 -14.33 6.26 -0.62
CA ASN A 56 -14.43 5.72 0.74
C ASN A 56 -13.26 4.78 1.04
N LYS A 57 -12.90 4.70 2.30
CA LYS A 57 -11.87 3.81 2.82
C LYS A 57 -12.53 2.62 3.48
N ARG A 58 -12.14 1.40 3.12
CA ARG A 58 -12.67 0.14 3.64
C ARG A 58 -11.54 -0.77 4.08
N PHE A 59 -11.58 -1.28 5.29
CA PHE A 59 -10.65 -2.35 5.68
C PHE A 59 -11.10 -3.66 5.06
N LEU A 60 -10.21 -4.26 4.26
CA LEU A 60 -10.49 -5.53 3.59
C LEU A 60 -10.00 -6.74 4.40
N GLY A 61 -9.14 -6.50 5.37
CA GLY A 61 -8.56 -7.50 6.25
C GLY A 61 -7.14 -7.18 6.65
N PHE A 62 -6.53 -8.10 7.36
CA PHE A 62 -5.12 -8.05 7.74
C PHE A 62 -4.57 -9.47 7.90
N VAL A 63 -3.25 -9.58 7.90
CA VAL A 63 -2.54 -10.83 8.19
C VAL A 63 -1.42 -10.56 9.19
N GLU A 64 -1.26 -11.49 10.14
CA GLU A 64 -0.13 -11.52 11.07
C GLU A 64 1.03 -12.28 10.42
N THR A 65 2.22 -11.72 10.49
CA THR A 65 3.44 -12.34 9.97
C THR A 65 4.64 -11.95 10.82
N ASP A 66 5.53 -12.87 11.11
CA ASP A 66 6.75 -12.59 11.89
C ASP A 66 7.82 -11.91 11.05
N THR A 67 7.81 -12.20 9.74
CA THR A 67 8.67 -11.59 8.72
C THR A 67 7.84 -11.34 7.46
N GLU A 68 8.37 -10.60 6.50
CA GLU A 68 7.75 -10.43 5.18
C GLU A 68 7.73 -11.76 4.39
N ASN A 69 7.00 -12.74 4.90
CA ASN A 69 6.87 -14.05 4.29
C ASN A 69 5.97 -13.95 3.06
N GLU A 70 6.56 -13.99 1.87
CA GLU A 70 5.83 -13.92 0.61
C GLU A 70 4.67 -14.92 0.53
N LYS A 71 4.86 -16.16 1.00
CA LYS A 71 3.80 -17.19 0.93
C LYS A 71 2.57 -16.81 1.74
N VAL A 72 2.76 -16.27 2.96
CA VAL A 72 1.67 -15.79 3.82
C VAL A 72 0.95 -14.62 3.17
N LEU A 73 1.71 -13.68 2.60
CA LEU A 73 1.16 -12.52 1.91
C LEU A 73 0.41 -12.90 0.64
N VAL A 74 0.91 -13.86 -0.17
CA VAL A 74 0.20 -14.39 -1.34
C VAL A 74 -1.11 -15.04 -0.94
N ALA A 75 -1.12 -15.86 0.12
CA ALA A 75 -2.34 -16.48 0.62
C ALA A 75 -3.35 -15.42 1.07
N PHE A 76 -2.90 -14.39 1.77
CA PHE A 76 -3.74 -13.26 2.18
C PHE A 76 -4.34 -12.52 0.97
N LEU A 77 -3.54 -12.16 -0.03
CA LEU A 77 -4.01 -11.47 -1.23
C LEU A 77 -5.01 -12.32 -2.04
N ARG A 78 -4.78 -13.63 -2.13
CA ARG A 78 -5.73 -14.56 -2.77
C ARG A 78 -7.05 -14.61 -2.00
N SER A 79 -7.01 -14.64 -0.67
CA SER A 79 -8.23 -14.61 0.13
C SER A 79 -9.09 -13.36 -0.11
N LEU A 80 -8.49 -12.22 -0.48
CA LEU A 80 -9.24 -11.03 -0.88
C LEU A 80 -10.00 -11.29 -2.19
N LEU A 81 -9.36 -11.94 -3.17
CA LEU A 81 -10.00 -12.32 -4.44
C LEU A 81 -11.11 -13.34 -4.22
N ASP A 82 -10.86 -14.37 -3.39
CA ASP A 82 -11.83 -15.42 -3.08
C ASP A 82 -13.08 -14.87 -2.38
N ARG A 83 -12.94 -13.74 -1.63
CA ARG A 83 -14.04 -12.99 -1.02
C ARG A 83 -14.70 -11.98 -1.96
N GLY A 84 -14.39 -12.02 -3.25
CA GLY A 84 -15.07 -11.23 -4.28
C GLY A 84 -14.41 -9.92 -4.65
N LEU A 85 -13.17 -9.62 -4.20
CA LEU A 85 -12.46 -8.42 -4.66
C LEU A 85 -12.25 -8.48 -6.18
N ASP A 86 -12.93 -7.62 -6.92
CA ASP A 86 -12.78 -7.54 -8.37
C ASP A 86 -11.62 -6.62 -8.76
N ILE A 87 -10.64 -7.20 -9.45
CA ILE A 87 -9.50 -6.50 -10.03
C ILE A 87 -9.46 -6.61 -11.56
N SER A 88 -10.56 -7.00 -12.19
CA SER A 88 -10.65 -7.24 -13.64
C SER A 88 -10.31 -6.00 -14.46
N ALA A 89 -10.72 -4.82 -13.99
CA ALA A 89 -10.46 -3.53 -14.61
C ALA A 89 -9.07 -2.94 -14.28
N GLY A 90 -8.21 -3.70 -13.59
CA GLY A 90 -6.97 -3.21 -13.03
C GLY A 90 -7.14 -2.55 -11.66
N ILE A 91 -6.08 -2.58 -10.85
CA ILE A 91 -6.07 -2.00 -9.52
C ILE A 91 -4.74 -1.30 -9.24
N LEU A 92 -4.78 -0.14 -8.60
CA LEU A 92 -3.58 0.52 -8.07
C LEU A 92 -3.24 -0.07 -6.70
N VAL A 93 -1.99 -0.49 -6.51
CA VAL A 93 -1.54 -1.04 -5.22
C VAL A 93 -0.42 -0.17 -4.66
N ILE A 94 -0.68 0.48 -3.51
CA ILE A 94 0.26 1.36 -2.82
C ILE A 94 0.94 0.56 -1.71
N VAL A 95 2.30 0.49 -1.74
CA VAL A 95 3.12 -0.27 -0.78
C VAL A 95 4.30 0.57 -0.28
N ASP A 96 4.81 0.26 0.90
CA ASP A 96 6.00 0.90 1.48
C ASP A 96 7.31 0.55 0.74
N GLY A 97 7.34 -0.54 0.02
CA GLY A 97 8.50 -1.03 -0.73
C GLY A 97 9.10 -2.31 -0.16
N ALA A 98 8.45 -2.91 0.82
CA ALA A 98 8.73 -4.24 1.33
C ALA A 98 8.83 -5.26 0.18
N LYS A 99 9.96 -5.96 0.07
CA LYS A 99 10.23 -6.88 -1.06
C LYS A 99 9.22 -8.03 -1.10
N GLY A 100 8.91 -8.61 0.06
CA GLY A 100 7.97 -9.73 0.17
C GLY A 100 6.56 -9.35 -0.26
N LEU A 101 6.07 -8.18 0.15
CA LEU A 101 4.75 -7.69 -0.24
C LEU A 101 4.66 -7.39 -1.75
N ARG A 102 5.70 -6.78 -2.33
CA ARG A 102 5.75 -6.53 -3.78
C ARG A 102 5.75 -7.83 -4.59
N ALA A 103 6.54 -8.82 -4.16
CA ALA A 103 6.55 -10.14 -4.78
C ALA A 103 5.19 -10.81 -4.67
N ALA A 104 4.55 -10.76 -3.51
CA ALA A 104 3.22 -11.30 -3.29
C ALA A 104 2.15 -10.64 -4.19
N VAL A 105 2.19 -9.31 -4.34
CA VAL A 105 1.27 -8.58 -5.25
C VAL A 105 1.46 -9.05 -6.69
N ARG A 106 2.69 -9.16 -7.17
CA ARG A 106 2.99 -9.66 -8.53
C ARG A 106 2.50 -11.10 -8.73
N THR A 107 2.68 -11.95 -7.72
CA THR A 107 2.25 -13.36 -7.76
C THR A 107 0.73 -13.50 -7.74
N ALA A 108 0.03 -12.77 -6.86
CA ALA A 108 -1.41 -12.90 -6.67
C ALA A 108 -2.22 -12.16 -7.73
N PHE A 109 -1.86 -10.90 -8.04
CA PHE A 109 -2.62 -10.04 -8.93
C PHE A 109 -2.06 -9.98 -10.35
N LYS A 110 -0.83 -10.48 -10.53
CA LYS A 110 -0.15 -10.51 -11.83
C LYS A 110 -0.11 -9.12 -12.48
N ARG A 111 -0.36 -9.06 -13.79
CA ARG A 111 -0.38 -7.79 -14.56
C ARG A 111 -1.56 -6.86 -14.21
N ARG A 112 -2.54 -7.32 -13.41
CA ARG A 112 -3.71 -6.49 -13.04
C ARG A 112 -3.42 -5.45 -11.97
N ALA A 113 -2.25 -5.53 -11.32
CA ALA A 113 -1.82 -4.56 -10.32
C ALA A 113 -0.79 -3.58 -10.88
N ALA A 114 -1.12 -2.29 -10.90
CA ALA A 114 -0.15 -1.21 -11.05
C ALA A 114 0.39 -0.85 -9.66
N VAL A 115 1.68 -1.12 -9.41
CA VAL A 115 2.29 -0.89 -8.09
C VAL A 115 2.80 0.54 -8.00
N GLN A 116 2.31 1.30 -7.02
CA GLN A 116 2.87 2.59 -6.58
C GLN A 116 3.66 2.38 -5.30
N ARG A 117 4.96 2.54 -5.35
CA ARG A 117 5.79 2.54 -4.16
C ARG A 117 5.66 3.87 -3.41
N CYS A 118 5.55 3.82 -2.09
CA CYS A 118 5.45 4.99 -1.23
C CYS A 118 6.64 5.93 -1.42
N GLN A 119 6.39 7.16 -1.93
CA GLN A 119 7.43 8.15 -2.18
C GLN A 119 8.10 8.64 -0.90
N TRP A 120 7.36 8.66 0.23
CA TRP A 120 7.91 9.06 1.53
C TRP A 120 8.92 8.03 2.03
N HIS A 121 8.54 6.74 2.09
CA HIS A 121 9.44 5.67 2.52
C HIS A 121 10.67 5.56 1.62
N LYS A 122 10.49 5.68 0.30
CA LYS A 122 11.63 5.68 -0.64
C LYS A 122 12.59 6.83 -0.37
N ARG A 123 12.07 8.03 -0.14
CA ARG A 123 12.90 9.20 0.20
C ARG A 123 13.67 8.97 1.50
N GLU A 124 13.00 8.55 2.57
CA GLU A 124 13.66 8.29 3.87
C GLU A 124 14.71 7.18 3.76
N ASN A 125 14.45 6.12 2.96
CA ASN A 125 15.43 5.07 2.69
C ASN A 125 16.69 5.61 1.99
N VAL A 126 16.55 6.50 1.02
CA VAL A 126 17.71 7.14 0.37
C VAL A 126 18.47 8.01 1.37
N LEU A 127 17.74 8.80 2.18
CA LEU A 127 18.34 9.70 3.16
C LEU A 127 19.08 8.96 4.28
N SER A 128 18.68 7.74 4.62
CA SER A 128 19.33 6.96 5.68
C SER A 128 20.79 6.61 5.37
N TYR A 129 21.19 6.63 4.09
CA TYR A 129 22.56 6.43 3.68
C TYR A 129 23.40 7.72 3.69
N LEU A 130 22.79 8.89 3.88
CA LEU A 130 23.46 10.19 3.86
C LEU A 130 23.75 10.68 5.27
N SER A 131 24.80 11.51 5.41
CA SER A 131 25.12 12.18 6.67
C SER A 131 23.96 13.10 7.12
N LYS A 132 23.81 13.29 8.42
CA LYS A 132 22.75 14.17 8.98
C LYS A 132 22.80 15.59 8.40
N GLY A 133 23.98 16.11 8.06
CA GLY A 133 24.16 17.43 7.45
C GLY A 133 23.64 17.50 6.01
N GLU A 134 23.71 16.42 5.25
CA GLU A 134 23.28 16.36 3.84
C GLU A 134 21.77 16.09 3.70
N GLN A 135 21.19 15.35 4.65
CA GLN A 135 19.78 14.92 4.59
C GLN A 135 18.79 16.06 4.30
N PRO A 136 18.88 17.26 4.92
CA PRO A 136 17.93 18.33 4.64
C PRO A 136 17.95 18.82 3.19
N LEU A 137 19.14 18.85 2.57
CA LEU A 137 19.31 19.25 1.17
C LEU A 137 18.66 18.22 0.24
N TYR A 138 19.05 16.93 0.38
CA TYR A 138 18.54 15.87 -0.48
C TYR A 138 17.05 15.59 -0.24
N ARG A 139 16.53 15.76 0.96
CA ARG A 139 15.10 15.71 1.26
C ARG A 139 14.31 16.71 0.42
N ARG A 140 14.74 17.95 0.36
CA ARG A 140 14.08 18.98 -0.46
C ARG A 140 14.19 18.68 -1.95
N ARG A 141 15.36 18.23 -2.42
CA ARG A 141 15.60 17.92 -3.84
C ARG A 141 14.79 16.73 -4.31
N LEU A 142 14.75 15.64 -3.55
CA LEU A 142 13.91 14.46 -3.83
C LEU A 142 12.43 14.84 -3.84
N GLN A 143 11.98 15.62 -2.85
CA GLN A 143 10.60 16.09 -2.81
C GLN A 143 10.26 16.97 -4.01
N HIS A 144 11.18 17.85 -4.44
CA HIS A 144 11.00 18.68 -5.62
C HIS A 144 10.90 17.84 -6.90
N ALA A 145 11.76 16.82 -7.05
CA ALA A 145 11.73 15.90 -8.17
C ALA A 145 10.40 15.13 -8.24
N TYR A 146 9.94 14.59 -7.11
CA TYR A 146 8.62 13.91 -7.03
C TYR A 146 7.42 14.84 -7.27
N ASN A 147 7.53 16.13 -7.01
CA ASN A 147 6.45 17.09 -7.23
C ASN A 147 6.37 17.61 -8.67
N ARG A 148 7.21 17.13 -9.58
CA ARG A 148 7.08 17.50 -11.00
C ARG A 148 5.76 16.98 -11.56
N PRO A 149 5.11 17.74 -12.46
CA PRO A 149 3.77 17.42 -12.92
C PRO A 149 3.72 16.19 -13.84
N THR A 150 4.77 15.97 -14.64
CA THR A 150 4.80 14.88 -15.63
C THR A 150 5.80 13.79 -15.26
N TYR A 151 5.56 12.59 -15.79
CA TYR A 151 6.47 11.45 -15.64
C TYR A 151 7.89 11.78 -16.14
N GLN A 152 7.98 12.37 -17.33
CA GLN A 152 9.27 12.69 -17.95
C GLN A 152 10.08 13.69 -17.13
N GLU A 153 9.43 14.71 -16.57
CA GLU A 153 10.10 15.70 -15.73
C GLU A 153 10.55 15.08 -14.40
N ALA A 154 9.65 14.34 -13.73
CA ALA A 154 9.97 13.69 -12.45
C ALA A 154 11.12 12.67 -12.64
N LYS A 155 11.04 11.83 -13.67
CA LYS A 155 12.06 10.84 -14.01
C LYS A 155 13.41 11.50 -14.28
N ARG A 156 13.45 12.52 -15.12
CA ARG A 156 14.68 13.27 -15.45
C ARG A 156 15.33 13.86 -14.21
N GLU A 157 14.57 14.48 -13.31
CA GLU A 157 15.12 15.07 -12.08
C GLU A 157 15.63 13.98 -11.11
N LEU A 158 14.93 12.86 -10.99
CA LEU A 158 15.39 11.73 -10.16
C LEU A 158 16.63 11.05 -10.74
N ASP A 159 16.73 10.92 -12.07
CA ASP A 159 17.92 10.36 -12.72
C ASP A 159 19.15 11.27 -12.54
N LYS A 160 19.00 12.60 -12.60
CA LYS A 160 20.08 13.55 -12.27
C LYS A 160 20.52 13.42 -10.81
N LEU A 161 19.56 13.31 -9.88
CA LEU A 161 19.87 13.10 -8.46
C LEU A 161 20.58 11.78 -8.22
N ARG A 162 20.16 10.71 -8.92
CA ARG A 162 20.83 9.41 -8.86
C ARG A 162 22.27 9.46 -9.34
N ALA A 163 22.53 10.11 -10.48
CA ALA A 163 23.88 10.26 -11.02
C ALA A 163 24.79 11.04 -10.05
N GLU A 164 24.30 12.15 -9.48
CA GLU A 164 25.05 12.92 -8.48
C GLU A 164 25.32 12.09 -7.20
N LEU A 165 24.34 11.31 -6.74
CA LEU A 165 24.50 10.44 -5.59
C LEU A 165 25.50 9.30 -5.88
N ASP A 166 25.57 8.81 -7.11
CA ASP A 166 26.50 7.74 -7.48
C ASP A 166 27.96 8.15 -7.26
N ASP A 167 28.29 9.41 -7.57
CA ASP A 167 29.63 9.98 -7.32
C ASP A 167 29.92 10.21 -5.83
N ARG A 168 28.90 10.34 -4.98
CA ARG A 168 29.04 10.70 -3.55
C ARG A 168 28.81 9.54 -2.60
N ASN A 169 27.79 8.76 -2.85
CA ASN A 169 27.34 7.64 -2.01
C ASN A 169 26.57 6.62 -2.85
N GLN A 170 27.29 5.61 -3.32
CA GLN A 170 26.74 4.56 -4.17
C GLN A 170 25.55 3.82 -3.52
N SER A 171 25.56 3.66 -2.19
CA SER A 171 24.42 3.04 -1.48
C SER A 171 23.16 3.88 -1.55
N ALA A 172 23.26 5.21 -1.44
CA ALA A 172 22.15 6.13 -1.61
C ALA A 172 21.64 6.12 -3.07
N ALA A 173 22.55 6.10 -4.06
CA ALA A 173 22.23 5.99 -5.47
C ALA A 173 21.51 4.68 -5.78
N ALA A 174 22.04 3.54 -5.31
CA ALA A 174 21.43 2.23 -5.44
C ALA A 174 20.05 2.16 -4.77
N SER A 175 19.91 2.74 -3.58
CA SER A 175 18.63 2.87 -2.90
C SER A 175 17.63 3.67 -3.72
N LEU A 176 18.04 4.75 -4.38
CA LEU A 176 17.15 5.54 -5.25
C LEU A 176 16.76 4.77 -6.51
N ALA A 177 17.72 4.07 -7.14
CA ALA A 177 17.51 3.28 -8.36
C ALA A 177 16.53 2.12 -8.14
N GLU A 178 16.62 1.46 -6.97
CA GLU A 178 15.80 0.30 -6.64
C GLU A 178 14.31 0.70 -6.54
N GLY A 179 13.50 0.20 -7.49
CA GLY A 179 12.06 0.48 -7.57
C GLY A 179 11.71 1.94 -7.89
N LEU A 180 12.59 2.71 -8.54
CA LEU A 180 12.35 4.10 -8.91
C LEU A 180 11.09 4.21 -9.78
N GLU A 181 10.94 3.35 -10.78
CA GLU A 181 9.78 3.35 -11.69
C GLU A 181 8.47 3.16 -10.92
N GLU A 182 8.45 2.29 -9.93
CA GLU A 182 7.27 2.06 -9.09
C GLU A 182 6.90 3.31 -8.25
N THR A 183 7.84 4.21 -7.96
CA THR A 183 7.54 5.48 -7.28
C THR A 183 6.86 6.50 -8.18
N LEU A 184 6.92 6.31 -9.49
CA LEU A 184 6.38 7.19 -10.53
C LEU A 184 5.12 6.63 -11.20
N THR A 185 4.53 5.56 -10.69
CA THR A 185 3.34 4.93 -11.30
C THR A 185 2.18 5.91 -11.46
N LEU A 186 1.87 6.74 -10.47
CA LEU A 186 0.82 7.76 -10.60
C LEU A 186 1.13 8.81 -11.68
N HIS A 187 2.41 9.17 -11.86
CA HIS A 187 2.83 10.07 -12.94
C HIS A 187 2.66 9.38 -14.30
N ARG A 188 3.09 8.12 -14.42
CA ARG A 188 2.97 7.33 -15.65
C ARG A 188 1.51 7.14 -16.06
N LEU A 189 0.61 6.96 -15.08
CA LEU A 189 -0.84 6.88 -15.29
C LEU A 189 -1.49 8.24 -15.56
N GLY A 190 -0.75 9.37 -15.49
CA GLY A 190 -1.26 10.71 -15.76
C GLY A 190 -2.17 11.29 -14.67
N VAL A 191 -2.27 10.67 -13.50
CA VAL A 191 -3.19 11.07 -12.42
C VAL A 191 -2.50 11.67 -11.19
N TYR A 192 -1.19 11.87 -11.25
CA TYR A 192 -0.42 12.39 -10.11
C TYR A 192 -0.92 13.76 -9.63
N GLY A 193 -1.22 14.68 -10.54
CA GLY A 193 -1.66 16.04 -10.19
C GLY A 193 -2.95 16.07 -9.37
N VAL A 194 -3.86 15.14 -9.61
CA VAL A 194 -5.20 15.10 -9.00
C VAL A 194 -5.33 14.10 -7.84
N LEU A 195 -4.58 13.01 -7.87
CA LEU A 195 -4.66 11.93 -6.87
C LEU A 195 -3.38 11.77 -6.03
N GLY A 196 -2.26 12.39 -6.44
CA GLY A 196 -0.97 12.23 -5.75
C GLY A 196 -1.01 12.64 -4.28
N ALA A 197 -1.81 13.64 -3.91
CA ALA A 197 -1.97 14.05 -2.51
C ALA A 197 -2.46 12.91 -1.58
N SER A 198 -3.18 11.93 -2.13
CA SER A 198 -3.79 10.83 -1.36
C SER A 198 -3.16 9.47 -1.63
N LEU A 199 -2.58 9.23 -2.83
CA LEU A 199 -2.20 7.89 -3.27
C LEU A 199 -0.70 7.71 -3.52
N LYS A 200 0.13 8.75 -3.36
CA LYS A 200 1.59 8.63 -3.51
C LYS A 200 2.32 8.04 -2.30
N THR A 201 1.62 7.86 -1.18
CA THR A 201 2.18 7.36 0.09
C THR A 201 1.19 6.46 0.80
N THR A 202 1.67 5.73 1.81
CA THR A 202 0.88 4.91 2.74
C THR A 202 0.27 5.70 3.90
N ASN A 203 0.35 7.04 3.90
CA ASN A 203 -0.10 7.91 5.00
C ASN A 203 -1.55 7.65 5.45
N SER A 204 -2.41 7.14 4.56
CA SER A 204 -3.77 6.75 4.91
C SER A 204 -3.79 5.66 5.99
N LEU A 205 -2.87 4.67 5.92
CA LEU A 205 -2.72 3.63 6.92
C LEU A 205 -1.90 4.09 8.12
N GLU A 206 -0.87 4.93 7.94
CA GLU A 206 -0.11 5.50 9.05
C GLU A 206 -1.03 6.25 10.01
N SER A 207 -1.98 7.04 9.48
CA SER A 207 -3.00 7.72 10.30
C SER A 207 -3.93 6.74 11.02
N VAL A 208 -4.31 5.63 10.40
CA VAL A 208 -5.08 4.56 11.02
C VAL A 208 -4.28 3.88 12.12
N ASN A 209 -3.01 3.60 11.86
CA ASN A 209 -2.12 2.97 12.84
C ASN A 209 -2.02 3.78 14.14
N ALA A 210 -1.95 5.10 14.05
CA ALA A 210 -1.98 5.98 15.24
C ALA A 210 -3.31 5.85 16.02
N LEU A 211 -4.44 5.78 15.31
CA LEU A 211 -5.74 5.56 15.94
C LEU A 211 -5.88 4.17 16.57
N VAL A 212 -5.31 3.14 15.95
CA VAL A 212 -5.27 1.78 16.52
C VAL A 212 -4.46 1.76 17.82
N GLU A 213 -3.29 2.43 17.83
CA GLU A 213 -2.46 2.56 19.05
C GLU A 213 -3.23 3.23 20.18
N GLU A 214 -3.92 4.33 19.92
CA GLU A 214 -4.75 5.02 20.90
C GLU A 214 -5.79 4.08 21.53
N ARG A 215 -6.47 3.26 20.70
CA ARG A 215 -7.50 2.31 21.18
C ARG A 215 -6.92 1.15 21.96
N CYS A 216 -5.69 0.77 21.68
CA CYS A 216 -4.99 -0.33 22.33
C CYS A 216 -4.10 0.13 23.49
N ALA A 217 -3.98 1.44 23.75
CA ALA A 217 -3.03 2.02 24.72
C ALA A 217 -3.19 1.52 26.16
N LYS A 218 -4.37 0.96 26.52
CA LYS A 218 -4.63 0.40 27.86
C LYS A 218 -4.32 -1.09 27.98
N VAL A 219 -3.75 -1.71 26.92
CA VAL A 219 -3.37 -3.12 26.94
C VAL A 219 -1.91 -3.22 27.34
N ASP A 220 -1.65 -3.57 28.58
CA ASP A 220 -0.28 -3.66 29.12
C ASP A 220 0.42 -4.96 28.71
N HIS A 221 -0.34 -6.01 28.40
CA HIS A 221 0.21 -7.31 28.06
C HIS A 221 -0.62 -8.07 27.00
N TRP A 222 0.07 -8.56 25.99
CA TRP A 222 -0.51 -9.38 24.91
C TRP A 222 -0.25 -10.87 25.17
N LYS A 223 -1.31 -11.64 25.40
CA LYS A 223 -1.20 -13.05 25.77
C LYS A 223 -0.87 -13.97 24.57
N ASN A 224 -1.43 -13.68 23.41
CA ASN A 224 -1.28 -14.53 22.22
C ASN A 224 -1.78 -13.82 20.95
N SER A 225 -1.50 -14.43 19.77
CA SER A 225 -1.93 -13.98 18.47
C SER A 225 -3.45 -13.74 18.38
N SER A 226 -4.26 -14.66 18.88
CA SER A 226 -5.73 -14.53 18.85
C SER A 226 -6.21 -13.26 19.57
N GLN A 227 -5.60 -12.87 20.67
CA GLN A 227 -5.92 -11.61 21.36
C GLN A 227 -5.53 -10.40 20.48
N ARG A 228 -4.32 -10.39 19.94
CA ARG A 228 -3.83 -9.31 19.06
C ARG A 228 -4.75 -9.11 17.87
N GLN A 229 -5.09 -10.19 17.18
CA GLN A 229 -5.97 -10.14 16.01
C GLN A 229 -7.38 -9.63 16.35
N ARG A 230 -7.99 -10.09 17.45
CA ARG A 230 -9.31 -9.60 17.87
C ARG A 230 -9.30 -8.12 18.23
N TRP A 231 -8.27 -7.65 18.90
CA TRP A 231 -8.15 -6.25 19.26
C TRP A 231 -7.94 -5.37 18.02
N LEU A 232 -7.07 -5.80 17.10
CA LEU A 232 -6.85 -5.09 15.84
C LEU A 232 -8.13 -5.02 15.02
N ALA A 233 -8.83 -6.14 14.83
CA ALA A 233 -10.10 -6.16 14.09
C ALA A 233 -11.14 -5.24 14.71
N THR A 234 -11.29 -5.27 16.03
CA THR A 234 -12.23 -4.41 16.76
C THR A 234 -11.88 -2.93 16.57
N ALA A 235 -10.60 -2.58 16.69
CA ALA A 235 -10.14 -1.20 16.50
C ALA A 235 -10.37 -0.72 15.05
N LEU A 236 -10.04 -1.55 14.04
CA LEU A 236 -10.23 -1.21 12.64
C LEU A 236 -11.71 -0.97 12.33
N LEU A 237 -12.61 -1.86 12.76
CA LEU A 237 -14.06 -1.73 12.54
C LEU A 237 -14.67 -0.53 13.28
N ASP A 238 -14.15 -0.15 14.46
CA ASP A 238 -14.56 1.08 15.14
C ASP A 238 -14.08 2.35 14.42
N ILE A 239 -12.90 2.31 13.81
CA ILE A 239 -12.31 3.45 13.10
C ILE A 239 -12.98 3.65 11.73
N GLU A 240 -13.29 2.58 11.01
CA GLU A 240 -13.75 2.62 9.61
C GLU A 240 -14.87 3.62 9.32
N PRO A 241 -15.98 3.70 10.11
CA PRO A 241 -17.07 4.63 9.86
C PRO A 241 -16.68 6.11 10.00
N ARG A 242 -15.54 6.40 10.67
CA ARG A 242 -15.04 7.76 10.92
C ARG A 242 -14.01 8.20 9.86
N LEU A 243 -13.61 7.31 8.97
CA LEU A 243 -12.64 7.61 7.93
C LEU A 243 -13.23 8.55 6.89
N ARG A 244 -12.54 9.67 6.65
CA ARG A 244 -12.92 10.59 5.59
C ARG A 244 -12.53 10.03 4.22
N ARG A 245 -13.29 10.39 3.19
CA ARG A 245 -12.94 10.13 1.79
C ARG A 245 -11.56 10.69 1.47
N ILE A 246 -10.90 10.08 0.49
CA ILE A 246 -9.62 10.60 0.00
C ILE A 246 -9.80 11.95 -0.71
N LYS A 247 -8.77 12.80 -0.66
CA LYS A 247 -8.74 14.02 -1.47
C LYS A 247 -8.62 13.64 -2.95
N GLY A 248 -9.34 14.35 -3.82
CA GLY A 248 -9.33 14.07 -5.25
C GLY A 248 -10.23 12.89 -5.67
N TYR A 249 -11.08 12.34 -4.80
CA TYR A 249 -11.92 11.17 -5.09
C TYR A 249 -12.75 11.30 -6.38
N ARG A 250 -13.10 12.50 -6.79
CA ARG A 250 -13.84 12.77 -8.04
C ARG A 250 -13.06 12.36 -9.29
N HIS A 251 -11.73 12.22 -9.19
CA HIS A 251 -10.82 11.80 -10.27
C HIS A 251 -10.52 10.28 -10.25
N LEU A 252 -11.14 9.49 -9.38
CA LEU A 252 -10.97 8.04 -9.37
C LEU A 252 -11.46 7.35 -10.66
N PRO A 253 -12.49 7.85 -11.38
CA PRO A 253 -12.83 7.34 -12.70
C PRO A 253 -11.69 7.50 -13.72
N GLU A 254 -10.92 8.59 -13.65
CA GLU A 254 -9.73 8.79 -14.50
C GLU A 254 -8.65 7.75 -14.19
N LEU A 255 -8.41 7.45 -12.89
CA LEU A 255 -7.51 6.38 -12.48
C LEU A 255 -7.96 5.01 -13.05
N ARG A 256 -9.25 4.68 -12.95
CA ARG A 256 -9.78 3.42 -13.49
C ARG A 256 -9.56 3.32 -15.00
N THR A 257 -9.84 4.39 -15.75
CA THR A 257 -9.60 4.46 -17.19
C THR A 257 -8.12 4.28 -17.53
N ALA A 258 -7.23 4.92 -16.74
CA ALA A 258 -5.78 4.79 -16.93
C ALA A 258 -5.28 3.36 -16.66
N LEU A 259 -5.79 2.70 -15.62
CA LEU A 259 -5.47 1.31 -15.31
C LEU A 259 -5.94 0.35 -16.40
N GLN A 260 -7.15 0.53 -16.93
CA GLN A 260 -7.67 -0.28 -18.04
C GLN A 260 -6.83 -0.12 -19.31
N LYS A 261 -6.40 1.11 -19.61
CA LYS A 261 -5.52 1.41 -20.75
C LYS A 261 -4.13 0.77 -20.55
N ASP A 262 -3.58 0.82 -19.36
CA ASP A 262 -2.29 0.21 -19.00
C ASP A 262 -2.33 -1.31 -19.24
N LEU A 263 -3.43 -1.98 -18.85
CA LEU A 263 -3.65 -3.41 -19.11
C LEU A 263 -3.76 -3.73 -20.62
N GLY A 264 -4.38 -2.86 -21.41
CA GLY A 264 -4.57 -3.05 -22.84
C GLY A 264 -3.28 -2.85 -23.66
N SER A 265 -2.42 -1.90 -23.26
CA SER A 265 -1.17 -1.59 -23.96
C SER A 265 -0.13 -2.70 -23.86
N GLU A 266 -0.10 -3.47 -22.77
CA GLU A 266 0.83 -4.59 -22.59
C GLU A 266 0.38 -5.88 -23.31
N GLY A 267 -0.92 -5.97 -23.70
CA GLY A 267 -1.45 -7.11 -24.49
C GLY A 267 -1.09 -7.06 -25.97
N GLY A 268 -0.71 -5.90 -26.50
CA GLY A 268 -0.40 -5.70 -27.92
C GLY A 268 1.02 -6.08 -28.34
N THR A 269 1.97 -6.13 -27.42
CA THR A 269 3.39 -6.39 -27.73
C THR A 269 3.77 -7.87 -27.87
N SER A 270 2.92 -8.80 -27.40
CA SER A 270 3.22 -10.24 -27.50
C SER A 270 2.69 -10.95 -28.74
N THR A 271 1.87 -10.28 -29.59
CA THR A 271 1.29 -10.88 -30.80
C THR A 271 2.02 -10.51 -32.10
N GLU A 272 2.90 -9.51 -32.09
CA GLU A 272 3.62 -9.10 -33.32
C GLU A 272 4.93 -9.85 -33.56
N SER A 273 5.52 -10.50 -32.53
CA SER A 273 6.78 -11.24 -32.73
C SER A 273 6.61 -12.62 -33.36
N THR A 274 5.38 -13.15 -33.43
CA THR A 274 5.13 -14.51 -34.01
C THR A 274 4.73 -14.47 -35.48
N ARG A 275 4.55 -13.30 -36.09
CA ARG A 275 4.19 -13.17 -37.52
C ARG A 275 5.35 -12.83 -38.48
N ARG A 276 6.59 -12.73 -37.97
CA ARG A 276 7.79 -12.48 -38.81
C ARG A 276 8.72 -13.68 -38.97
N ALA A 277 8.31 -14.87 -38.55
CA ALA A 277 9.07 -16.12 -38.74
C ALA A 277 8.15 -17.22 -39.31
N ALA A 278 7.51 -16.95 -40.46
CA ALA A 278 6.88 -17.95 -41.33
C ALA A 278 7.07 -17.49 -42.79
#